data_473de86ed5ed32c4c721b14efdcfda66
#
_entry.id   473de86ed5ed32c4c721b14efdcfda66
#
_cell.length_a   1.000
_cell.length_b   1.000
_cell.length_c   1.000
_cell.angle_alpha   90.00
_cell.angle_beta   90.00
_cell.angle_gamma   90.00
#
_symmetry.space_group_name_H-M   'P 1'
#
loop_
_entity.id
_entity.type
_entity.pdbx_description
1 polymer ?
#
loop_
_entity_poly.entity_id
_entity_poly.type
_entity_poly.pdbx_seq_one_letter_code
_entity_poly.pdbx_strand_id
1 'polypeptide(L)'
;MKIILSLAVMTALVALEQGTTCRAAEQDGVALAIIYDTSGSMHDAVRDSSGHSSPKYIIANRALEAVAKQIQAFASSTAGPASRKVETGLFVFSGDTAREAVKFGPFDAAVLEQFARNFSTPSGNTPLGNALSVATRKVMSSPLSRKHVLIITDGMNTAGPTPAAVMPKLKEQADQQHVSVSVHFVAFDVDAKVFDSVKKLGATVVGASDEKQLNTQLEYILQRKILLEEEEPVKKK
;
A
#
# COMPACT_ATOMS: atom_id res chain seq x y z
N MET A 1 -39.55 65.59 38.07
CA MET A 1 -38.92 64.33 38.52
C MET A 1 -38.94 63.39 37.30
N LYS A 2 -37.85 63.35 36.48
CA LYS A 2 -37.76 62.59 35.24
C LYS A 2 -36.75 61.44 35.52
N ILE A 3 -37.23 60.23 35.49
CA ILE A 3 -36.43 59.05 35.61
C ILE A 3 -35.94 58.68 34.21
N ILE A 4 -34.61 58.69 33.98
CA ILE A 4 -33.96 58.23 32.76
C ILE A 4 -33.56 56.75 32.96
N LEU A 5 -34.22 55.86 32.20
CA LEU A 5 -33.95 54.48 32.17
C LEU A 5 -32.81 54.21 31.13
N SER A 6 -31.64 53.84 31.62
CA SER A 6 -30.45 53.54 30.78
C SER A 6 -30.48 52.06 30.39
N LEU A 7 -30.71 51.78 29.10
CA LEU A 7 -30.72 50.44 28.52
C LEU A 7 -29.29 50.09 28.12
N ALA A 8 -28.62 49.20 28.88
CA ALA A 8 -27.32 48.70 28.52
C ALA A 8 -27.50 47.55 27.52
N VAL A 9 -27.08 47.78 26.27
CA VAL A 9 -26.99 46.74 25.23
C VAL A 9 -25.68 45.97 25.43
N MET A 10 -25.82 44.73 25.91
CA MET A 10 -24.70 43.80 26.06
C MET A 10 -24.50 43.01 24.75
N THR A 11 -23.59 43.48 23.91
CA THR A 11 -23.15 42.76 22.67
C THR A 11 -22.29 41.60 23.08
N ALA A 12 -22.86 40.39 23.04
CA ALA A 12 -22.08 39.14 23.17
C ALA A 12 -21.26 38.93 21.87
N LEU A 13 -19.95 39.10 21.99
CA LEU A 13 -18.99 38.76 20.93
C LEU A 13 -18.81 37.21 20.94
N VAL A 14 -19.51 36.52 20.05
CA VAL A 14 -19.26 35.11 19.82
C VAL A 14 -17.97 35.01 19.01
N ALA A 15 -16.87 34.74 19.70
CA ALA A 15 -15.60 34.35 19.06
C ALA A 15 -15.79 32.96 18.41
N LEU A 16 -15.93 32.96 17.08
CA LEU A 16 -15.90 31.75 16.29
C LEU A 16 -14.43 31.27 16.29
N GLU A 17 -14.10 30.36 17.23
CA GLU A 17 -12.82 29.62 17.18
C GLU A 17 -12.81 28.77 15.92
N GLN A 18 -12.20 29.29 14.86
CA GLN A 18 -11.80 28.49 13.72
C GLN A 18 -10.68 27.57 14.22
N GLY A 19 -11.08 26.37 14.62
CA GLY A 19 -10.14 25.30 14.92
C GLY A 19 -9.31 24.98 13.66
N THR A 20 -8.18 25.66 13.51
CA THR A 20 -7.12 25.25 12.59
C THR A 20 -6.65 23.88 13.09
N THR A 21 -7.16 22.80 12.49
CA THR A 21 -6.58 21.47 12.63
C THR A 21 -5.16 21.56 12.12
N CYS A 22 -4.22 21.74 13.05
CA CYS A 22 -2.80 21.71 12.76
C CYS A 22 -2.48 20.27 12.36
N ARG A 23 -2.48 19.98 11.04
CA ARG A 23 -2.00 18.71 10.53
C ARG A 23 -0.52 18.62 10.89
N ALA A 24 -0.13 17.58 11.62
CA ALA A 24 1.27 17.30 11.87
C ALA A 24 2.00 17.24 10.51
N ALA A 25 3.13 17.94 10.40
CA ALA A 25 3.94 17.91 9.19
C ALA A 25 4.27 16.44 8.83
N GLU A 26 4.12 16.09 7.55
CA GLU A 26 4.50 14.76 7.08
C GLU A 26 5.98 14.52 7.38
N GLN A 27 6.29 13.32 7.85
CA GLN A 27 7.66 12.91 8.17
C GLN A 27 8.25 12.23 6.94
N ASP A 28 9.49 12.54 6.59
CA ASP A 28 10.19 11.80 5.53
C ASP A 28 10.25 10.32 5.86
N GLY A 29 9.87 9.49 4.91
CA GLY A 29 9.84 8.05 5.06
C GLY A 29 8.86 7.36 4.11
N VAL A 30 8.83 6.04 4.18
CA VAL A 30 8.03 5.17 3.30
C VAL A 30 6.98 4.41 4.11
N ALA A 31 5.72 4.57 3.76
CA ALA A 31 4.59 3.77 4.21
C ALA A 31 4.21 2.78 3.09
N LEU A 32 4.42 1.49 3.30
CA LEU A 32 4.20 0.44 2.31
C LEU A 32 3.22 -0.62 2.81
N ALA A 33 2.05 -0.71 2.20
CA ALA A 33 1.17 -1.87 2.37
C ALA A 33 1.44 -2.89 1.26
N ILE A 34 1.66 -4.15 1.64
CA ILE A 34 1.86 -5.26 0.72
C ILE A 34 0.58 -6.09 0.72
N ILE A 35 -0.08 -6.23 -0.42
CA ILE A 35 -1.18 -7.17 -0.64
C ILE A 35 -0.58 -8.42 -1.26
N TYR A 36 -0.68 -9.53 -0.54
CA TYR A 36 -0.17 -10.82 -0.95
C TYR A 36 -1.33 -11.75 -1.26
N ASP A 37 -1.36 -12.24 -2.47
CA ASP A 37 -2.41 -13.17 -2.94
C ASP A 37 -2.31 -14.51 -2.23
N THR A 38 -3.39 -14.89 -1.58
CA THR A 38 -3.54 -16.17 -0.88
C THR A 38 -4.68 -17.00 -1.47
N SER A 39 -5.16 -16.66 -2.67
CA SER A 39 -6.24 -17.38 -3.36
C SER A 39 -5.83 -18.78 -3.81
N GLY A 40 -6.83 -19.60 -4.17
CA GLY A 40 -6.62 -20.99 -4.54
C GLY A 40 -5.70 -21.20 -5.74
N SER A 41 -5.69 -20.28 -6.71
CA SER A 41 -4.82 -20.33 -7.91
C SER A 41 -3.32 -20.28 -7.59
N MET A 42 -2.95 -19.77 -6.42
CA MET A 42 -1.55 -19.79 -5.95
C MET A 42 -0.99 -21.21 -5.69
N HIS A 43 -1.84 -22.24 -5.72
CA HIS A 43 -1.38 -23.64 -5.77
C HIS A 43 -0.85 -24.08 -7.13
N ASP A 44 -1.26 -23.39 -8.21
CA ASP A 44 -0.81 -23.73 -9.56
C ASP A 44 0.70 -23.59 -9.65
N ALA A 45 1.29 -24.44 -10.49
CA ALA A 45 2.75 -24.50 -10.61
C ALA A 45 3.24 -23.63 -11.77
N VAL A 46 4.36 -22.97 -11.53
CA VAL A 46 5.09 -22.17 -12.52
C VAL A 46 6.58 -22.50 -12.44
N ARG A 47 7.35 -22.09 -13.43
CA ARG A 47 8.79 -22.32 -13.48
C ARG A 47 9.52 -21.52 -12.39
N ASP A 48 10.29 -22.21 -11.55
CA ASP A 48 11.18 -21.60 -10.56
C ASP A 48 12.53 -21.17 -11.16
N SER A 49 13.39 -20.58 -10.36
CA SER A 49 14.72 -20.10 -10.75
C SER A 49 15.69 -21.21 -11.19
N SER A 50 15.43 -22.46 -10.78
CA SER A 50 16.19 -23.65 -11.18
C SER A 50 15.63 -24.33 -12.44
N GLY A 51 14.52 -23.80 -12.98
CA GLY A 51 13.82 -24.35 -14.15
C GLY A 51 12.85 -25.48 -13.83
N HIS A 52 12.65 -25.83 -12.55
CA HIS A 52 11.68 -26.82 -12.10
C HIS A 52 10.29 -26.20 -11.98
N SER A 53 9.27 -27.04 -11.90
CA SER A 53 7.89 -26.63 -11.64
C SER A 53 7.67 -26.54 -10.13
N SER A 54 7.28 -25.36 -9.64
CA SER A 54 7.02 -25.09 -8.22
C SER A 54 5.71 -24.36 -8.04
N PRO A 55 4.92 -24.61 -6.98
CA PRO A 55 3.71 -23.85 -6.70
C PRO A 55 4.00 -22.36 -6.58
N LYS A 56 3.11 -21.54 -7.13
CA LYS A 56 3.26 -20.05 -7.13
C LYS A 56 3.45 -19.49 -5.73
N TYR A 57 2.71 -20.01 -4.72
CA TYR A 57 2.84 -19.52 -3.35
C TYR A 57 4.25 -19.76 -2.78
N ILE A 58 4.93 -20.85 -3.13
CA ILE A 58 6.31 -21.12 -2.67
C ILE A 58 7.26 -20.07 -3.27
N ILE A 59 7.09 -19.78 -4.55
CA ILE A 59 7.89 -18.75 -5.25
C ILE A 59 7.60 -17.37 -4.67
N ALA A 60 6.33 -17.05 -4.47
CA ALA A 60 5.91 -15.77 -3.90
C ALA A 60 6.37 -15.59 -2.44
N ASN A 61 6.45 -16.69 -1.64
CA ASN A 61 7.03 -16.66 -0.29
C ASN A 61 8.52 -16.29 -0.34
N ARG A 62 9.30 -16.92 -1.22
CA ARG A 62 10.71 -16.56 -1.42
C ARG A 62 10.89 -15.11 -1.88
N ALA A 63 10.01 -14.66 -2.77
CA ALA A 63 10.00 -13.28 -3.22
C ALA A 63 9.66 -12.30 -2.09
N LEU A 64 8.72 -12.64 -1.21
CA LEU A 64 8.38 -11.81 -0.03
C LEU A 64 9.56 -11.74 0.96
N GLU A 65 10.30 -12.83 1.17
CA GLU A 65 11.54 -12.80 1.97
C GLU A 65 12.61 -11.88 1.33
N ALA A 66 12.75 -11.92 0.00
CA ALA A 66 13.67 -11.02 -0.71
C ALA A 66 13.24 -9.55 -0.57
N VAL A 67 11.94 -9.26 -0.65
CA VAL A 67 11.37 -7.93 -0.40
C VAL A 67 11.71 -7.46 1.02
N ALA A 68 11.50 -8.31 2.05
CA ALA A 68 11.82 -7.97 3.43
C ALA A 68 13.32 -7.61 3.61
N LYS A 69 14.22 -8.39 3.01
CA LYS A 69 15.68 -8.13 3.04
C LYS A 69 16.04 -6.81 2.35
N GLN A 70 15.42 -6.48 1.22
CA GLN A 70 15.68 -5.22 0.52
C GLN A 70 15.20 -4.01 1.33
N ILE A 71 14.02 -4.09 1.94
CA ILE A 71 13.51 -3.03 2.83
C ILE A 71 14.42 -2.89 4.04
N GLN A 72 14.90 -3.99 4.64
CA GLN A 72 15.84 -3.96 5.76
C GLN A 72 17.16 -3.29 5.38
N ALA A 73 17.72 -3.63 4.23
CA ALA A 73 18.94 -2.99 3.74
C ALA A 73 18.76 -1.49 3.54
N PHE A 74 17.60 -1.07 3.00
CA PHE A 74 17.27 0.34 2.85
C PHE A 74 17.11 1.05 4.21
N ALA A 75 16.34 0.48 5.15
CA ALA A 75 16.09 1.07 6.46
C ALA A 75 17.36 1.17 7.31
N SER A 76 18.30 0.19 7.17
CA SER A 76 19.57 0.15 7.89
C SER A 76 20.70 0.95 7.22
N SER A 77 20.46 1.51 6.02
CA SER A 77 21.48 2.25 5.29
C SER A 77 21.82 3.56 6.00
N THR A 78 23.09 3.76 6.30
CA THR A 78 23.65 5.00 6.88
C THR A 78 24.03 6.04 5.82
N ALA A 79 23.82 5.73 4.54
CA ALA A 79 24.09 6.64 3.43
C ALA A 79 22.98 7.69 3.33
N GLY A 80 23.12 8.80 4.09
CA GLY A 80 22.18 9.92 4.07
C GLY A 80 22.05 10.61 5.43
N PRO A 81 21.46 11.82 5.48
CA PRO A 81 21.45 12.66 6.68
C PRO A 81 20.48 12.22 7.78
N ALA A 82 19.62 11.24 7.58
CA ALA A 82 18.65 10.79 8.57
C ALA A 82 18.36 9.29 8.49
N SER A 83 17.96 8.69 9.61
CA SER A 83 17.40 7.35 9.67
C SER A 83 16.18 7.25 8.75
N ARG A 84 16.21 6.32 7.79
CA ARG A 84 15.13 6.10 6.81
C ARG A 84 13.96 5.39 7.49
N LYS A 85 12.93 6.15 7.85
CA LYS A 85 11.73 5.60 8.45
C LYS A 85 10.94 4.77 7.44
N VAL A 86 10.57 3.56 7.83
CA VAL A 86 9.73 2.68 7.03
C VAL A 86 8.64 2.10 7.91
N GLU A 87 7.40 2.21 7.46
CA GLU A 87 6.24 1.49 8.00
C GLU A 87 5.76 0.49 6.95
N THR A 88 5.45 -0.73 7.39
CA THR A 88 4.91 -1.77 6.51
C THR A 88 3.76 -2.52 7.16
N GLY A 89 2.92 -3.12 6.31
CA GLY A 89 1.93 -4.10 6.72
C GLY A 89 1.68 -5.10 5.60
N LEU A 90 1.31 -6.34 5.96
CA LEU A 90 0.97 -7.39 5.01
C LEU A 90 -0.51 -7.68 5.08
N PHE A 91 -1.18 -7.60 3.96
CA PHE A 91 -2.61 -7.86 3.78
C PHE A 91 -2.80 -9.10 2.94
N VAL A 92 -3.59 -10.04 3.44
CA VAL A 92 -3.93 -11.29 2.75
C VAL A 92 -5.43 -11.42 2.59
N PHE A 93 -5.89 -12.24 1.67
CA PHE A 93 -7.32 -12.46 1.44
C PHE A 93 -7.98 -13.20 2.59
N SER A 94 -9.22 -12.84 2.89
CA SER A 94 -10.03 -13.45 3.96
C SER A 94 -11.51 -13.37 3.56
N GLY A 95 -12.09 -14.45 3.05
CA GLY A 95 -13.41 -14.44 2.42
C GLY A 95 -13.45 -13.47 1.25
N ASP A 96 -14.37 -12.53 1.26
CA ASP A 96 -14.54 -11.50 0.22
C ASP A 96 -13.82 -10.19 0.54
N THR A 97 -12.92 -10.19 1.52
CA THR A 97 -12.15 -9.01 1.95
C THR A 97 -10.68 -9.35 2.20
N ALA A 98 -9.95 -8.45 2.86
CA ALA A 98 -8.59 -8.70 3.32
C ALA A 98 -8.46 -8.48 4.83
N ARG A 99 -7.52 -9.18 5.44
CA ARG A 99 -7.08 -8.96 6.82
C ARG A 99 -5.60 -8.61 6.86
N GLU A 100 -5.20 -7.93 7.91
CA GLU A 100 -3.79 -7.72 8.22
C GLU A 100 -3.19 -9.04 8.74
N ALA A 101 -2.32 -9.67 7.96
CA ALA A 101 -1.51 -10.81 8.40
C ALA A 101 -0.29 -10.34 9.18
N VAL A 102 0.30 -9.20 8.76
CA VAL A 102 1.27 -8.44 9.54
C VAL A 102 0.67 -7.05 9.75
N LYS A 103 0.55 -6.65 11.03
CA LYS A 103 -0.04 -5.37 11.41
C LYS A 103 0.76 -4.21 10.82
N PHE A 104 0.07 -3.24 10.22
CA PHE A 104 0.70 -2.05 9.67
C PHE A 104 1.32 -1.19 10.80
N GLY A 105 2.59 -0.85 10.65
CA GLY A 105 3.38 -0.07 11.60
C GLY A 105 4.87 -0.10 11.28
N PRO A 106 5.74 0.24 12.24
CA PRO A 106 7.19 0.21 12.04
C PRO A 106 7.65 -1.11 11.41
N PHE A 107 8.51 -1.00 10.41
CA PHE A 107 8.99 -2.16 9.67
C PHE A 107 9.76 -3.14 10.55
N ASP A 108 9.39 -4.41 10.45
CA ASP A 108 10.10 -5.54 11.06
C ASP A 108 10.26 -6.67 10.01
N ALA A 109 11.48 -6.88 9.55
CA ALA A 109 11.78 -7.89 8.54
C ALA A 109 11.45 -9.31 9.04
N ALA A 110 11.71 -9.59 10.32
CA ALA A 110 11.52 -10.93 10.88
C ALA A 110 10.05 -11.37 10.84
N VAL A 111 9.11 -10.45 11.03
CA VAL A 111 7.67 -10.76 11.00
C VAL A 111 7.20 -11.07 9.57
N LEU A 112 7.68 -10.33 8.56
CA LEU A 112 7.38 -10.62 7.14
C LEU A 112 7.98 -11.96 6.72
N GLU A 113 9.24 -12.21 7.07
CA GLU A 113 9.91 -13.49 6.78
C GLU A 113 9.24 -14.65 7.50
N GLN A 114 8.78 -14.47 8.75
CA GLN A 114 8.05 -15.51 9.48
C GLN A 114 6.73 -15.85 8.78
N PHE A 115 5.99 -14.86 8.30
CA PHE A 115 4.79 -15.11 7.50
C PHE A 115 5.15 -15.91 6.25
N ALA A 116 6.15 -15.49 5.48
CA ALA A 116 6.57 -16.14 4.24
C ALA A 116 6.97 -17.62 4.47
N ARG A 117 7.71 -17.91 5.53
CA ARG A 117 8.09 -19.28 5.86
C ARG A 117 6.93 -20.17 6.30
N ASN A 118 5.90 -19.61 6.91
CA ASN A 118 4.79 -20.37 7.49
C ASN A 118 3.57 -20.50 6.56
N PHE A 119 3.45 -19.61 5.56
CA PHE A 119 2.30 -19.66 4.65
C PHE A 119 2.41 -20.83 3.67
N SER A 120 1.43 -21.74 3.70
CA SER A 120 1.46 -23.00 2.93
C SER A 120 0.09 -23.45 2.39
N THR A 121 -0.98 -22.71 2.68
CA THR A 121 -2.35 -23.13 2.38
C THR A 121 -3.15 -22.04 1.63
N PRO A 122 -2.78 -21.72 0.37
CA PRO A 122 -3.57 -20.81 -0.44
C PRO A 122 -4.97 -21.39 -0.68
N SER A 123 -6.00 -20.55 -0.61
CA SER A 123 -7.38 -20.99 -0.78
C SER A 123 -8.34 -19.81 -0.96
N GLY A 124 -9.53 -20.10 -1.52
CA GLY A 124 -10.61 -19.12 -1.63
C GLY A 124 -10.48 -18.20 -2.83
N ASN A 125 -11.23 -17.10 -2.78
CA ASN A 125 -11.39 -16.11 -3.83
C ASN A 125 -10.27 -15.04 -3.82
N THR A 126 -10.29 -14.20 -4.84
CA THR A 126 -9.36 -13.09 -5.06
C THR A 126 -10.08 -11.74 -4.94
N PRO A 127 -10.32 -11.19 -3.72
CA PRO A 127 -11.05 -9.94 -3.50
C PRO A 127 -10.13 -8.71 -3.60
N LEU A 128 -9.47 -8.53 -4.76
CA LEU A 128 -8.43 -7.50 -4.96
C LEU A 128 -8.91 -6.08 -4.65
N GLY A 129 -10.13 -5.70 -5.07
CA GLY A 129 -10.63 -4.35 -4.85
C GLY A 129 -10.90 -4.06 -3.36
N ASN A 130 -11.41 -5.06 -2.62
CA ASN A 130 -11.58 -4.93 -1.18
C ASN A 130 -10.23 -4.88 -0.45
N ALA A 131 -9.27 -5.73 -0.85
CA ALA A 131 -7.91 -5.71 -0.31
C ALA A 131 -7.23 -4.36 -0.57
N LEU A 132 -7.31 -3.85 -1.80
CA LEU A 132 -6.78 -2.53 -2.16
C LEU A 132 -7.40 -1.43 -1.29
N SER A 133 -8.72 -1.49 -1.06
CA SER A 133 -9.42 -0.51 -0.23
C SER A 133 -8.96 -0.52 1.24
N VAL A 134 -8.71 -1.69 1.81
CA VAL A 134 -8.23 -1.84 3.19
C VAL A 134 -6.78 -1.34 3.30
N ALA A 135 -5.90 -1.81 2.42
CA ALA A 135 -4.48 -1.47 2.41
C ALA A 135 -4.24 0.03 2.16
N THR A 136 -4.96 0.62 1.19
CA THR A 136 -4.82 2.05 0.87
C THR A 136 -5.21 2.93 2.06
N ARG A 137 -6.33 2.63 2.75
CA ARG A 137 -6.72 3.40 3.95
C ARG A 137 -5.68 3.32 5.06
N LYS A 138 -4.96 2.19 5.17
CA LYS A 138 -3.89 2.06 6.18
C LYS A 138 -2.68 2.94 5.86
N VAL A 139 -2.18 2.93 4.62
CA VAL A 139 -1.06 3.81 4.26
C VAL A 139 -1.44 5.28 4.33
N MET A 140 -2.70 5.63 4.02
CA MET A 140 -3.19 7.00 4.15
C MET A 140 -3.14 7.52 5.60
N SER A 141 -3.30 6.64 6.59
CA SER A 141 -3.22 6.99 8.01
C SER A 141 -1.79 7.15 8.54
N SER A 142 -0.77 6.76 7.77
CA SER A 142 0.64 6.94 8.13
C SER A 142 1.04 8.42 8.12
N PRO A 143 1.88 8.88 9.07
CA PRO A 143 2.47 10.20 9.02
C PRO A 143 3.61 10.31 7.98
N LEU A 144 4.04 9.21 7.37
CA LEU A 144 5.16 9.21 6.43
C LEU A 144 4.74 9.78 5.07
N SER A 145 5.64 10.51 4.41
CA SER A 145 5.37 11.27 3.19
C SER A 145 5.10 10.42 1.96
N ARG A 146 5.84 9.33 1.78
CA ARG A 146 5.72 8.45 0.60
C ARG A 146 4.84 7.25 0.92
N LYS A 147 3.69 7.15 0.26
CA LYS A 147 2.67 6.12 0.54
C LYS A 147 2.47 5.21 -0.66
N HIS A 148 2.68 3.92 -0.46
CA HIS A 148 2.65 2.92 -1.52
C HIS A 148 1.81 1.71 -1.15
N VAL A 149 1.13 1.13 -2.15
CA VAL A 149 0.50 -0.18 -2.07
C VAL A 149 1.12 -1.06 -3.16
N LEU A 150 1.75 -2.15 -2.75
CA LEU A 150 2.31 -3.18 -3.63
C LEU A 150 1.39 -4.39 -3.62
N ILE A 151 0.94 -4.82 -4.79
CA ILE A 151 0.09 -6.00 -4.97
C ILE A 151 0.88 -7.07 -5.71
N ILE A 152 0.95 -8.28 -5.14
CA ILE A 152 1.50 -9.48 -5.78
C ILE A 152 0.34 -10.45 -5.95
N THR A 153 -0.09 -10.70 -7.19
CA THR A 153 -1.27 -11.53 -7.49
C THR A 153 -1.08 -12.31 -8.78
N ASP A 154 -1.63 -13.52 -8.82
CA ASP A 154 -1.64 -14.38 -9.99
C ASP A 154 -3.00 -14.42 -10.72
N GLY A 155 -3.96 -13.57 -10.30
CA GLY A 155 -5.30 -13.65 -10.82
C GLY A 155 -6.07 -12.35 -10.89
N MET A 156 -7.21 -12.43 -11.58
CA MET A 156 -8.20 -11.36 -11.64
C MET A 156 -9.04 -11.34 -10.37
N ASN A 157 -9.69 -10.21 -10.12
CA ASN A 157 -10.68 -10.11 -9.06
C ASN A 157 -11.84 -11.08 -9.28
N THR A 158 -12.07 -11.99 -8.33
CA THR A 158 -13.16 -12.99 -8.38
C THR A 158 -14.26 -12.75 -7.36
N ALA A 159 -14.03 -11.84 -6.39
CA ALA A 159 -14.99 -11.50 -5.35
C ALA A 159 -15.01 -10.00 -5.04
N GLY A 160 -16.19 -9.47 -4.77
CA GLY A 160 -16.38 -8.04 -4.46
C GLY A 160 -16.09 -7.10 -5.65
N PRO A 161 -15.95 -5.80 -5.39
CA PRO A 161 -15.67 -4.81 -6.42
C PRO A 161 -14.27 -5.00 -7.00
N THR A 162 -14.10 -4.67 -8.29
CA THR A 162 -12.77 -4.71 -8.91
C THR A 162 -11.86 -3.58 -8.41
N PRO A 163 -10.52 -3.71 -8.52
CA PRO A 163 -9.60 -2.61 -8.22
C PRO A 163 -9.92 -1.33 -9.01
N ALA A 164 -10.27 -1.45 -10.30
CA ALA A 164 -10.62 -0.30 -11.12
C ALA A 164 -11.91 0.41 -10.64
N ALA A 165 -12.85 -0.32 -10.02
CA ALA A 165 -14.07 0.26 -9.48
C ALA A 165 -13.83 1.04 -8.16
N VAL A 166 -12.84 0.63 -7.37
CA VAL A 166 -12.55 1.28 -6.07
C VAL A 166 -11.53 2.41 -6.17
N MET A 167 -10.58 2.35 -7.10
CA MET A 167 -9.48 3.32 -7.23
C MET A 167 -9.94 4.78 -7.34
N PRO A 168 -10.98 5.15 -8.12
CA PRO A 168 -11.42 6.55 -8.20
C PRO A 168 -11.84 7.12 -6.84
N LYS A 169 -12.59 6.34 -6.05
CA LYS A 169 -13.01 6.73 -4.70
C LYS A 169 -11.82 6.81 -3.72
N LEU A 170 -10.87 5.90 -3.82
CA LEU A 170 -9.65 5.94 -3.00
C LEU A 170 -8.80 7.16 -3.32
N LYS A 171 -8.70 7.52 -4.60
CA LYS A 171 -8.02 8.74 -5.03
C LYS A 171 -8.72 9.99 -4.49
N GLU A 172 -10.05 10.06 -4.60
CA GLU A 172 -10.82 11.18 -4.03
C GLU A 172 -10.60 11.31 -2.51
N GLN A 173 -10.58 10.18 -1.77
CA GLN A 173 -10.29 10.18 -0.34
C GLN A 173 -8.86 10.65 -0.04
N ALA A 174 -7.87 10.27 -0.85
CA ALA A 174 -6.49 10.72 -0.72
C ALA A 174 -6.38 12.23 -0.99
N ASP A 175 -7.04 12.73 -2.05
CA ASP A 175 -7.07 14.15 -2.40
C ASP A 175 -7.71 14.99 -1.28
N GLN A 176 -8.81 14.51 -0.67
CA GLN A 176 -9.47 15.16 0.48
C GLN A 176 -8.55 15.22 1.71
N GLN A 177 -7.68 14.25 1.88
CA GLN A 177 -6.67 14.20 2.95
C GLN A 177 -5.36 14.88 2.57
N HIS A 178 -5.25 15.42 1.36
CA HIS A 178 -4.02 16.01 0.80
C HIS A 178 -2.81 15.04 0.86
N VAL A 179 -3.04 13.75 0.58
CA VAL A 179 -2.00 12.73 0.47
C VAL A 179 -2.00 12.13 -0.92
N SER A 180 -0.83 11.66 -1.35
CA SER A 180 -0.68 10.87 -2.58
C SER A 180 -0.41 9.41 -2.22
N VAL A 181 -1.05 8.48 -2.94
CA VAL A 181 -0.81 7.05 -2.78
C VAL A 181 -0.51 6.43 -4.14
N SER A 182 0.67 5.84 -4.27
CA SER A 182 1.09 5.12 -5.47
C SER A 182 0.71 3.64 -5.36
N VAL A 183 0.12 3.08 -6.42
CA VAL A 183 -0.32 1.69 -6.46
C VAL A 183 0.46 0.92 -7.51
N HIS A 184 1.01 -0.24 -7.13
CA HIS A 184 1.87 -1.07 -7.97
C HIS A 184 1.34 -2.50 -8.00
N PHE A 185 1.10 -3.03 -9.20
CA PHE A 185 0.69 -4.41 -9.44
C PHE A 185 1.84 -5.21 -10.05
N VAL A 186 2.13 -6.35 -9.46
CA VAL A 186 2.96 -7.39 -10.04
C VAL A 186 2.04 -8.56 -10.40
N ALA A 187 1.75 -8.68 -11.69
CA ALA A 187 0.95 -9.76 -12.27
C ALA A 187 1.82 -11.00 -12.44
N PHE A 188 1.68 -11.96 -11.53
CA PHE A 188 2.51 -13.17 -11.49
C PHE A 188 1.81 -14.31 -12.21
N ASP A 189 2.40 -14.82 -13.31
CA ASP A 189 1.85 -15.89 -14.14
C ASP A 189 0.42 -15.59 -14.67
N VAL A 190 0.15 -14.32 -14.92
CA VAL A 190 -1.08 -13.84 -15.54
C VAL A 190 -0.75 -12.72 -16.52
N ASP A 191 -1.50 -12.60 -17.62
CA ASP A 191 -1.28 -11.52 -18.58
C ASP A 191 -1.53 -10.16 -17.91
N ALA A 192 -0.49 -9.33 -17.84
CA ALA A 192 -0.56 -7.99 -17.25
C ALA A 192 -1.66 -7.10 -17.86
N LYS A 193 -2.13 -7.41 -19.09
CA LYS A 193 -3.23 -6.70 -19.75
C LYS A 193 -4.54 -6.81 -18.98
N VAL A 194 -4.76 -7.85 -18.16
CA VAL A 194 -5.97 -7.96 -17.33
C VAL A 194 -6.08 -6.77 -16.35
N PHE A 195 -4.97 -6.07 -16.08
CA PHE A 195 -4.88 -4.89 -15.24
C PHE A 195 -4.81 -3.56 -16.02
N ASP A 196 -5.06 -3.54 -17.34
CA ASP A 196 -5.04 -2.31 -18.14
C ASP A 196 -5.99 -1.23 -17.63
N SER A 197 -7.11 -1.63 -17.03
CA SER A 197 -8.06 -0.68 -16.42
C SER A 197 -7.45 0.10 -15.25
N VAL A 198 -6.70 -0.55 -14.35
CA VAL A 198 -6.02 0.13 -13.23
C VAL A 198 -4.79 0.90 -13.70
N LYS A 199 -4.11 0.43 -14.75
CA LYS A 199 -3.01 1.15 -15.38
C LYS A 199 -3.47 2.49 -15.96
N LYS A 200 -4.64 2.54 -16.61
CA LYS A 200 -5.27 3.78 -17.10
C LYS A 200 -5.64 4.74 -15.96
N LEU A 201 -5.84 4.25 -14.74
CA LEU A 201 -6.11 5.03 -13.54
C LEU A 201 -4.82 5.47 -12.79
N GLY A 202 -3.64 5.20 -13.36
CA GLY A 202 -2.36 5.65 -12.84
C GLY A 202 -1.57 4.62 -12.03
N ALA A 203 -2.06 3.36 -11.92
CA ALA A 203 -1.27 2.31 -11.29
C ALA A 203 -0.09 1.88 -12.16
N THR A 204 1.04 1.54 -11.55
CA THR A 204 2.11 0.81 -12.21
C THR A 204 1.70 -0.66 -12.33
N VAL A 205 1.83 -1.26 -13.50
CA VAL A 205 1.54 -2.68 -13.73
C VAL A 205 2.72 -3.31 -14.44
N VAL A 206 3.27 -4.38 -13.88
CA VAL A 206 4.33 -5.20 -14.47
C VAL A 206 3.93 -6.67 -14.45
N GLY A 207 4.37 -7.43 -15.45
CA GLY A 207 4.12 -8.87 -15.55
C GLY A 207 5.36 -9.69 -15.21
N ALA A 208 5.16 -10.87 -14.66
CA ALA A 208 6.20 -11.86 -14.40
C ALA A 208 5.67 -13.26 -14.68
N SER A 209 6.31 -14.02 -15.57
CA SER A 209 5.88 -15.37 -15.99
C SER A 209 6.61 -16.50 -15.25
N ASP A 210 7.62 -16.17 -14.46
CA ASP A 210 8.44 -17.10 -13.70
C ASP A 210 9.08 -16.43 -12.48
N GLU A 211 9.76 -17.21 -11.64
CA GLU A 211 10.41 -16.68 -10.42
C GLU A 211 11.46 -15.62 -10.72
N LYS A 212 12.27 -15.80 -11.77
CA LYS A 212 13.32 -14.84 -12.11
C LYS A 212 12.74 -13.50 -12.50
N GLN A 213 11.70 -13.51 -13.32
CA GLN A 213 10.99 -12.28 -13.69
C GLN A 213 10.30 -11.65 -12.49
N LEU A 214 9.65 -12.45 -11.62
CA LEU A 214 9.02 -11.96 -10.40
C LEU A 214 10.02 -11.19 -9.54
N ASN A 215 11.17 -11.78 -9.25
CA ASN A 215 12.22 -11.13 -8.46
C ASN A 215 12.74 -9.85 -9.14
N THR A 216 12.96 -9.87 -10.45
CA THR A 216 13.41 -8.69 -11.22
C THR A 216 12.39 -7.55 -11.15
N GLN A 217 11.10 -7.86 -11.32
CA GLN A 217 10.05 -6.84 -11.28
C GLN A 217 9.84 -6.26 -9.88
N LEU A 218 9.89 -7.11 -8.85
CA LEU A 218 9.81 -6.65 -7.46
C LEU A 218 11.00 -5.78 -7.09
N GLU A 219 12.22 -6.15 -7.47
CA GLU A 219 13.41 -5.34 -7.25
C GLU A 219 13.28 -3.97 -7.96
N TYR A 220 12.83 -3.95 -9.21
CA TYR A 220 12.61 -2.71 -9.95
C TYR A 220 11.59 -1.80 -9.24
N ILE A 221 10.42 -2.33 -8.84
CA ILE A 221 9.39 -1.54 -8.17
C ILE A 221 9.90 -1.04 -6.83
N LEU A 222 10.49 -1.91 -6.00
CA LEU A 222 10.99 -1.52 -4.69
C LEU A 222 12.05 -0.42 -4.80
N GLN A 223 13.07 -0.63 -5.62
CA GLN A 223 14.19 0.30 -5.69
C GLN A 223 13.82 1.60 -6.42
N ARG A 224 13.10 1.52 -7.56
CA ARG A 224 12.88 2.68 -8.42
C ARG A 224 11.58 3.43 -8.17
N LYS A 225 10.60 2.78 -7.55
CA LYS A 225 9.24 3.34 -7.39
C LYS A 225 8.81 3.53 -5.95
N ILE A 226 9.50 2.89 -4.99
CA ILE A 226 9.09 2.92 -3.58
C ILE A 226 10.21 3.48 -2.70
N LEU A 227 11.39 2.83 -2.69
CA LEU A 227 12.44 3.14 -1.72
C LEU A 227 13.31 4.35 -2.12
N LEU A 228 13.54 4.55 -3.42
CA LEU A 228 14.40 5.62 -3.96
C LEU A 228 13.60 6.66 -4.76
N GLU A 229 12.26 6.64 -4.67
CA GLU A 229 11.43 7.68 -5.28
C GLU A 229 11.79 9.04 -4.66
N GLU A 230 12.24 9.97 -5.48
CA GLU A 230 12.45 11.36 -5.07
C GLU A 230 11.08 12.02 -4.88
N GLU A 231 10.91 12.78 -3.80
CA GLU A 231 9.69 13.57 -3.60
C GLU A 231 9.53 14.54 -4.80
N GLU A 232 8.43 14.39 -5.55
CA GLU A 232 8.11 15.41 -6.54
C GLU A 232 7.86 16.73 -5.80
N PRO A 233 8.53 17.83 -6.21
CA PRO A 233 8.32 19.12 -5.57
C PRO A 233 6.84 19.50 -5.71
N VAL A 234 6.19 19.75 -4.58
CA VAL A 234 4.79 20.19 -4.53
C VAL A 234 4.64 21.41 -5.44
N LYS A 235 3.97 21.23 -6.57
CA LYS A 235 3.60 22.34 -7.44
C LYS A 235 2.70 23.27 -6.65
N LYS A 236 3.26 24.36 -6.12
CA LYS A 236 2.48 25.46 -5.55
C LYS A 236 1.59 26.00 -6.67
N LYS A 237 0.28 25.84 -6.52
CA LYS A 237 -0.73 26.52 -7.34
C LYS A 237 -0.88 27.95 -6.86
#